data_f38a30730900064cc84062f0df6311ec
#
_entry.id   f38a30730900064cc84062f0df6311ec
#
_cell.length_a   1.000
_cell.length_b   1.000
_cell.length_c   1.000
_cell.angle_alpha   90.00
_cell.angle_beta   90.00
_cell.angle_gamma   90.00
#
_symmetry.space_group_name_H-M   'P 1'
#
loop_
_entity.id
_entity.type
_entity.pdbx_description
1 polymer ?
#
loop_
_entity_poly.entity_id
_entity_poly.type
_entity_poly.pdbx_seq_one_letter_code
_entity_poly.pdbx_strand_id
1 'polypeptide(L)'
;MSRRSHVARHQHEGPPLSLHSLLEARALGEFASLPATLPLLWDAPRGDGHPVLLLPGFMASDATLFVLKAFLQKKGYDVHTWGFGRNVGFRSKLTTALPQKIRYLHHTTGKKVSLVGWSLGGVFALYGAQHAPECVRNILTLGSPVTIDTHGNQSPPLVRALYRLISHRLGASAHMMQPRAKALRERRRPAIPTSCLYTLSDGVVPPQEATVDGDPRLHENIRVPGSHCGLVYNGIVLSVIANRLAEPEGAWKPFDPAGMLDTVLDWTVGPASLATYPAVI
;
A
#
# COMPACT_ATOMS: atom_id res chain seq x y z
N MET A 1 -34.79 -25.32 -9.49
CA MET A 1 -34.97 -23.85 -9.48
C MET A 1 -33.77 -23.22 -8.82
N SER A 2 -32.81 -22.82 -9.63
CA SER A 2 -31.53 -22.25 -9.18
C SER A 2 -31.68 -20.74 -9.02
N ARG A 3 -31.55 -20.23 -7.80
CA ARG A 3 -31.47 -18.78 -7.54
C ARG A 3 -30.07 -18.30 -7.90
N ARG A 4 -29.94 -17.67 -9.05
CA ARG A 4 -28.74 -16.88 -9.38
C ARG A 4 -28.73 -15.63 -8.52
N SER A 5 -27.79 -15.56 -7.58
CA SER A 5 -27.50 -14.34 -6.84
C SER A 5 -26.86 -13.33 -7.80
N HIS A 6 -27.58 -12.28 -8.14
CA HIS A 6 -27.04 -11.11 -8.79
C HIS A 6 -26.12 -10.38 -7.79
N VAL A 7 -24.82 -10.59 -7.92
CA VAL A 7 -23.84 -9.69 -7.32
C VAL A 7 -23.94 -8.38 -8.09
N ALA A 8 -24.51 -7.37 -7.47
CA ALA A 8 -24.55 -6.02 -8.02
C ALA A 8 -23.11 -5.49 -8.12
N ARG A 9 -22.60 -5.43 -9.35
CA ARG A 9 -21.37 -4.66 -9.65
C ARG A 9 -21.71 -3.19 -9.40
N HIS A 10 -21.36 -2.68 -8.25
CA HIS A 10 -21.36 -1.24 -8.02
C HIS A 10 -20.28 -0.62 -8.92
N GLN A 11 -20.73 -0.07 -10.05
CA GLN A 11 -19.92 0.85 -10.84
C GLN A 11 -19.70 2.09 -9.96
N HIS A 12 -18.51 2.28 -9.46
CA HIS A 12 -18.12 3.53 -8.80
C HIS A 12 -18.02 4.60 -9.89
N GLU A 13 -19.06 5.40 -10.02
CA GLU A 13 -19.01 6.68 -10.73
C GLU A 13 -18.21 7.67 -9.87
N GLY A 14 -16.88 7.50 -9.87
CA GLY A 14 -15.98 8.53 -9.36
C GLY A 14 -15.76 9.61 -10.42
N PRO A 15 -15.36 10.85 -10.04
CA PRO A 15 -15.02 11.86 -11.01
C PRO A 15 -13.95 11.36 -11.98
N PRO A 16 -13.89 11.92 -13.21
CA PRO A 16 -12.93 11.48 -14.23
C PRO A 16 -11.50 11.44 -13.67
N LEU A 17 -10.74 10.38 -13.96
CA LEU A 17 -9.35 10.20 -13.50
C LEU A 17 -8.46 11.40 -13.80
N SER A 18 -8.73 12.16 -14.86
CA SER A 18 -8.03 13.41 -15.19
C SER A 18 -8.20 14.49 -14.13
N LEU A 19 -9.39 14.66 -13.58
CA LEU A 19 -9.66 15.61 -12.50
C LEU A 19 -8.94 15.19 -11.20
N HIS A 20 -8.97 13.91 -10.86
CA HIS A 20 -8.24 13.40 -9.70
C HIS A 20 -6.74 13.63 -9.82
N SER A 21 -6.16 13.44 -11.01
CA SER A 21 -4.72 13.70 -11.24
C SER A 21 -4.36 15.17 -11.00
N LEU A 22 -5.24 16.12 -11.33
CA LEU A 22 -5.04 17.54 -11.00
C LEU A 22 -5.18 17.80 -9.50
N LEU A 23 -6.06 17.06 -8.82
CA LEU A 23 -6.27 17.18 -7.38
C LEU A 23 -5.14 16.56 -6.53
N GLU A 24 -4.18 15.87 -7.13
CA GLU A 24 -3.00 15.38 -6.40
C GLU A 24 -2.18 16.50 -5.74
N ALA A 25 -2.28 17.75 -6.24
CA ALA A 25 -1.67 18.92 -5.60
C ALA A 25 -2.16 19.16 -4.15
N ARG A 26 -3.35 18.65 -3.77
CA ARG A 26 -3.85 18.71 -2.38
C ARG A 26 -2.97 17.93 -1.39
N ALA A 27 -2.11 17.05 -1.87
CA ALA A 27 -1.08 16.39 -1.07
C ALA A 27 -0.27 17.38 -0.22
N LEU A 28 -0.02 18.60 -0.71
CA LEU A 28 0.64 19.65 0.07
C LEU A 28 -0.21 20.09 1.28
N GLY A 29 -1.54 20.18 1.09
CA GLY A 29 -2.47 20.48 2.19
C GLY A 29 -2.53 19.35 3.21
N GLU A 30 -2.49 18.08 2.76
CA GLU A 30 -2.45 16.91 3.63
C GLU A 30 -1.16 16.91 4.47
N PHE A 31 -0.02 17.23 3.87
CA PHE A 31 1.24 17.38 4.59
C PHE A 31 1.15 18.52 5.62
N ALA A 32 0.61 19.67 5.24
CA ALA A 32 0.43 20.81 6.14
C ALA A 32 -0.54 20.51 7.31
N SER A 33 -1.46 19.55 7.16
CA SER A 33 -2.41 19.13 8.20
C SER A 33 -1.81 18.17 9.23
N LEU A 34 -0.61 17.64 9.03
CA LEU A 34 0.04 16.71 9.97
C LEU A 34 0.04 17.18 11.42
N PRO A 35 0.35 18.47 11.74
CA PRO A 35 0.31 18.94 13.12
C PRO A 35 -1.06 18.76 13.79
N ALA A 36 -2.15 18.92 13.05
CA ALA A 36 -3.50 18.74 13.55
C ALA A 36 -3.83 17.27 13.87
N THR A 37 -3.12 16.33 13.27
CA THR A 37 -3.32 14.88 13.51
C THR A 37 -2.37 14.31 14.58
N LEU A 38 -1.53 15.12 15.20
CA LEU A 38 -0.57 14.65 16.21
C LEU A 38 -1.23 13.89 17.38
N PRO A 39 -2.37 14.32 17.95
CA PRO A 39 -3.01 13.56 19.03
C PRO A 39 -3.33 12.11 18.59
N LEU A 40 -3.93 11.94 17.40
CA LEU A 40 -4.20 10.64 16.83
C LEU A 40 -2.93 9.81 16.65
N LEU A 41 -1.85 10.45 16.20
CA LEU A 41 -0.57 9.78 16.01
C LEU A 41 0.10 9.39 17.34
N TRP A 42 -0.15 10.12 18.42
CA TRP A 42 0.32 9.75 19.76
C TRP A 42 -0.40 8.54 20.30
N ASP A 43 -1.69 8.42 20.09
CA ASP A 43 -2.51 7.29 20.55
C ASP A 43 -2.34 6.04 19.69
N ALA A 44 -1.80 6.19 18.46
CA ALA A 44 -1.54 5.05 17.59
C ALA A 44 -0.67 3.99 18.27
N PRO A 45 -0.93 2.69 18.06
CA PRO A 45 -0.24 1.59 18.70
C PRO A 45 1.29 1.65 18.56
N ARG A 46 1.98 1.15 19.57
CA ARG A 46 3.43 0.99 19.55
C ARG A 46 3.83 -0.33 18.90
N GLY A 47 4.98 -0.32 18.24
CA GLY A 47 5.60 -1.52 17.68
C GLY A 47 6.33 -2.36 18.73
N ASP A 48 6.60 -3.59 18.36
CA ASP A 48 7.34 -4.59 19.13
C ASP A 48 8.83 -4.68 18.73
N GLY A 49 9.32 -3.67 17.98
CA GLY A 49 10.70 -3.61 17.50
C GLY A 49 11.01 -4.55 16.34
N HIS A 50 10.00 -5.10 15.63
CA HIS A 50 10.29 -5.89 14.44
C HIS A 50 10.71 -5.01 13.26
N PRO A 51 11.47 -5.56 12.30
CA PRO A 51 11.94 -4.81 11.15
C PRO A 51 10.79 -4.49 10.19
N VAL A 52 10.74 -3.22 9.75
CA VAL A 52 9.80 -2.73 8.75
C VAL A 52 10.59 -2.22 7.55
N LEU A 53 10.39 -2.80 6.38
CA LEU A 53 11.02 -2.36 5.14
C LEU A 53 10.08 -1.48 4.32
N LEU A 54 10.48 -0.22 4.12
CA LEU A 54 9.74 0.76 3.33
C LEU A 54 10.17 0.73 1.87
N LEU A 55 9.20 0.63 0.95
CA LEU A 55 9.44 0.57 -0.49
C LEU A 55 8.78 1.76 -1.20
N PRO A 56 9.57 2.62 -1.88
CA PRO A 56 9.06 3.84 -2.49
C PRO A 56 8.30 3.58 -3.81
N GLY A 57 7.42 4.51 -4.16
CA GLY A 57 6.71 4.53 -5.44
C GLY A 57 7.61 4.83 -6.64
N PHE A 58 7.02 4.80 -7.84
CA PHE A 58 7.73 5.13 -9.07
C PHE A 58 8.29 6.56 -9.02
N MET A 59 9.52 6.75 -9.46
CA MET A 59 10.31 7.98 -9.41
C MET A 59 10.60 8.52 -8.00
N ALA A 60 10.11 7.90 -6.97
CA ALA A 60 10.39 8.22 -5.58
C ALA A 60 11.70 7.55 -5.09
N SER A 61 12.20 8.01 -3.97
CA SER A 61 13.34 7.46 -3.26
C SER A 61 13.04 7.34 -1.77
N ASP A 62 13.99 6.86 -1.00
CA ASP A 62 13.87 6.75 0.46
C ASP A 62 13.51 8.09 1.12
N ALA A 63 13.99 9.21 0.55
CA ALA A 63 13.66 10.55 1.05
C ALA A 63 12.16 10.88 0.97
N THR A 64 11.44 10.34 0.01
CA THR A 64 9.99 10.57 -0.13
C THR A 64 9.20 9.96 1.05
N LEU A 65 9.74 8.94 1.68
CA LEU A 65 9.11 8.19 2.77
C LEU A 65 9.55 8.69 4.17
N PHE A 66 10.18 9.87 4.26
CA PHE A 66 10.80 10.35 5.50
C PHE A 66 9.79 10.52 6.65
N VAL A 67 8.57 11.00 6.39
CA VAL A 67 7.52 11.17 7.40
C VAL A 67 7.10 9.81 7.95
N LEU A 68 6.77 8.88 7.06
CA LEU A 68 6.38 7.52 7.43
C LEU A 68 7.51 6.83 8.21
N LYS A 69 8.76 6.96 7.75
CA LYS A 69 9.94 6.43 8.46
C LYS A 69 10.06 6.97 9.87
N ALA A 70 10.08 8.31 10.00
CA ALA A 70 10.23 8.98 11.30
C ALA A 70 9.10 8.61 12.27
N PHE A 71 7.87 8.55 11.78
CA PHE A 71 6.71 8.14 12.56
C PHE A 71 6.85 6.72 13.09
N LEU A 72 7.16 5.74 12.22
CA LEU A 72 7.30 4.35 12.63
C LEU A 72 8.49 4.12 13.57
N GLN A 73 9.61 4.82 13.35
CA GLN A 73 10.74 4.81 14.28
C GLN A 73 10.33 5.32 15.68
N LYS A 74 9.56 6.42 15.74
CA LYS A 74 9.02 6.96 16.98
C LYS A 74 8.03 6.00 17.66
N LYS A 75 7.35 5.16 16.88
CA LYS A 75 6.48 4.09 17.39
C LYS A 75 7.24 2.86 17.86
N GLY A 76 8.55 2.80 17.68
CA GLY A 76 9.39 1.72 18.21
C GLY A 76 9.65 0.58 17.22
N TYR A 77 9.43 0.79 15.93
CA TYR A 77 9.81 -0.19 14.90
C TYR A 77 11.28 -0.02 14.47
N ASP A 78 11.92 -1.11 14.07
CA ASP A 78 13.22 -1.10 13.41
C ASP A 78 13.04 -0.83 11.91
N VAL A 79 13.06 0.46 11.52
CA VAL A 79 12.64 0.90 10.18
C VAL A 79 13.81 0.97 9.22
N HIS A 80 13.73 0.19 8.17
CA HIS A 80 14.67 0.13 7.06
C HIS A 80 14.06 0.74 5.80
N THR A 81 14.89 1.39 5.02
CA THR A 81 14.52 1.89 3.70
C THR A 81 14.98 0.95 2.60
N TRP A 82 14.43 1.09 1.44
CA TRP A 82 14.75 0.20 0.33
C TRP A 82 16.24 0.24 -0.11
N GLY A 83 16.88 1.42 -0.10
CA GLY A 83 18.34 1.55 -0.28
C GLY A 83 18.87 1.34 -1.70
N PHE A 84 18.00 1.26 -2.71
CA PHE A 84 18.40 1.07 -4.11
C PHE A 84 18.28 2.36 -4.95
N GLY A 85 18.24 3.52 -4.27
CA GLY A 85 18.12 4.82 -4.88
C GLY A 85 16.71 5.10 -5.41
N ARG A 86 16.60 5.84 -6.53
CA ARG A 86 15.30 6.18 -7.13
C ARG A 86 14.65 4.94 -7.75
N ASN A 87 13.38 4.72 -7.43
CA ASN A 87 12.60 3.61 -7.99
C ASN A 87 12.17 3.94 -9.43
N VAL A 88 12.87 3.41 -10.40
CA VAL A 88 12.58 3.58 -11.83
C VAL A 88 11.92 2.35 -12.45
N GLY A 89 11.41 1.44 -11.63
CA GLY A 89 10.77 0.21 -12.07
C GLY A 89 11.65 -1.04 -11.93
N PHE A 90 11.16 -2.14 -12.47
CA PHE A 90 11.83 -3.45 -12.36
C PHE A 90 13.13 -3.49 -13.15
N ARG A 91 14.22 -3.74 -12.45
CA ARG A 91 15.55 -4.02 -13.02
C ARG A 91 15.97 -5.43 -12.61
N SER A 92 16.76 -6.10 -13.45
CA SER A 92 17.24 -7.47 -13.17
C SER A 92 17.94 -7.58 -11.81
N LYS A 93 18.73 -6.57 -11.43
CA LYS A 93 19.40 -6.53 -10.11
C LYS A 93 18.42 -6.54 -8.93
N LEU A 94 17.28 -5.85 -9.04
CA LEU A 94 16.29 -5.76 -7.96
C LEU A 94 15.58 -7.09 -7.71
N THR A 95 15.44 -7.92 -8.72
CA THR A 95 14.77 -9.22 -8.59
C THR A 95 15.49 -10.19 -7.67
N THR A 96 16.81 -10.02 -7.53
CA THR A 96 17.62 -10.81 -6.59
C THR A 96 17.89 -10.02 -5.31
N ALA A 97 18.23 -8.74 -5.42
CA ALA A 97 18.66 -7.92 -4.29
C ALA A 97 17.54 -7.68 -3.25
N LEU A 98 16.28 -7.51 -3.70
CA LEU A 98 15.17 -7.27 -2.77
C LEU A 98 14.87 -8.50 -1.88
N PRO A 99 14.69 -9.72 -2.42
CA PRO A 99 14.54 -10.90 -1.56
C PRO A 99 15.76 -11.15 -0.66
N GLN A 100 16.97 -10.90 -1.13
CA GLN A 100 18.17 -10.99 -0.31
C GLN A 100 18.15 -10.00 0.85
N LYS A 101 17.73 -8.75 0.61
CA LYS A 101 17.60 -7.75 1.67
C LYS A 101 16.57 -8.17 2.72
N ILE A 102 15.43 -8.73 2.32
CA ILE A 102 14.40 -9.23 3.23
C ILE A 102 14.97 -10.36 4.11
N ARG A 103 15.67 -11.33 3.49
CA ARG A 103 16.33 -12.41 4.24
C ARG A 103 17.41 -11.88 5.19
N TYR A 104 18.21 -10.93 4.74
CA TYR A 104 19.23 -10.29 5.56
C TYR A 104 18.62 -9.65 6.82
N LEU A 105 17.55 -8.85 6.68
CA LEU A 105 16.86 -8.22 7.80
C LEU A 105 16.26 -9.26 8.75
N HIS A 106 15.65 -10.30 8.23
CA HIS A 106 15.14 -11.40 9.04
C HIS A 106 16.26 -12.09 9.85
N HIS A 107 17.36 -12.43 9.21
CA HIS A 107 18.48 -13.13 9.86
C HIS A 107 19.16 -12.26 10.91
N THR A 108 19.35 -10.96 10.65
CA THR A 108 20.02 -10.05 11.58
C THR A 108 19.18 -9.69 12.79
N THR A 109 17.86 -9.65 12.66
CA THR A 109 16.95 -9.28 13.75
C THR A 109 16.33 -10.47 14.46
N GLY A 110 16.36 -11.65 13.86
CA GLY A 110 15.65 -12.84 14.33
C GLY A 110 14.12 -12.74 14.24
N LYS A 111 13.58 -11.65 13.64
CA LYS A 111 12.15 -11.38 13.51
C LYS A 111 11.76 -11.31 12.04
N LYS A 112 10.52 -11.69 11.70
CA LYS A 112 10.01 -11.50 10.34
C LYS A 112 9.81 -10.03 10.02
N VAL A 113 9.97 -9.69 8.74
CA VAL A 113 9.95 -8.33 8.20
C VAL A 113 8.55 -7.94 7.76
N SER A 114 8.04 -6.81 8.21
CA SER A 114 6.86 -6.19 7.63
C SER A 114 7.25 -5.37 6.41
N LEU A 115 6.51 -5.52 5.31
CA LEU A 115 6.76 -4.79 4.07
C LEU A 115 5.70 -3.72 3.89
N VAL A 116 6.11 -2.44 3.79
CA VAL A 116 5.20 -1.32 3.52
C VAL A 116 5.59 -0.69 2.20
N GLY A 117 4.73 -0.84 1.20
CA GLY A 117 5.01 -0.37 -0.14
C GLY A 117 4.02 0.68 -0.64
N TRP A 118 4.52 1.85 -1.06
CA TRP A 118 3.71 2.89 -1.65
C TRP A 118 3.71 2.78 -3.18
N SER A 119 2.52 2.83 -3.81
CA SER A 119 2.36 2.81 -5.26
C SER A 119 3.09 1.60 -5.86
N LEU A 120 4.01 1.79 -6.80
CA LEU A 120 4.85 0.73 -7.35
C LEU A 120 5.64 -0.04 -6.27
N GLY A 121 5.93 0.59 -5.13
CA GLY A 121 6.58 -0.06 -4.00
C GLY A 121 5.78 -1.22 -3.42
N GLY A 122 4.43 -1.17 -3.44
CA GLY A 122 3.59 -2.29 -3.01
C GLY A 122 3.68 -3.49 -3.96
N VAL A 123 3.84 -3.26 -5.25
CA VAL A 123 4.12 -4.34 -6.22
C VAL A 123 5.45 -5.02 -5.91
N PHE A 124 6.47 -4.24 -5.54
CA PHE A 124 7.75 -4.78 -5.08
C PHE A 124 7.63 -5.51 -3.74
N ALA A 125 6.78 -5.04 -2.81
CA ALA A 125 6.52 -5.73 -1.55
C ALA A 125 5.94 -7.12 -1.80
N LEU A 126 4.93 -7.23 -2.65
CA LEU A 126 4.35 -8.52 -3.07
C LEU A 126 5.37 -9.42 -3.76
N TYR A 127 6.19 -8.84 -4.66
CA TYR A 127 7.28 -9.56 -5.31
C TYR A 127 8.28 -10.12 -4.30
N GLY A 128 8.73 -9.28 -3.36
CA GLY A 128 9.66 -9.69 -2.30
C GLY A 128 9.11 -10.81 -1.43
N ALA A 129 7.84 -10.68 -1.02
CA ALA A 129 7.14 -11.68 -0.23
C ALA A 129 6.98 -13.03 -0.94
N GLN A 130 6.77 -13.04 -2.26
CA GLN A 130 6.72 -14.29 -3.02
C GLN A 130 8.06 -15.02 -3.10
N HIS A 131 9.18 -14.29 -2.99
CA HIS A 131 10.51 -14.85 -3.13
C HIS A 131 11.24 -15.07 -1.80
N ALA A 132 10.66 -14.59 -0.69
CA ALA A 132 11.14 -14.82 0.67
C ALA A 132 9.95 -14.92 1.65
N PRO A 133 8.95 -15.77 1.39
CA PRO A 133 7.71 -15.80 2.19
C PRO A 133 7.95 -16.15 3.65
N GLU A 134 8.94 -16.97 3.92
CA GLU A 134 9.34 -17.41 5.27
C GLU A 134 9.84 -16.26 6.15
N CYS A 135 10.34 -15.19 5.52
CA CYS A 135 10.93 -14.04 6.20
C CYS A 135 9.94 -12.86 6.37
N VAL A 136 8.73 -12.95 5.82
CA VAL A 136 7.77 -11.84 5.81
C VAL A 136 6.66 -12.05 6.84
N ARG A 137 6.44 -11.02 7.68
CA ARG A 137 5.39 -11.00 8.71
C ARG A 137 4.04 -10.61 8.13
N ASN A 138 3.97 -9.45 7.47
CA ASN A 138 2.79 -8.94 6.79
C ASN A 138 3.17 -7.97 5.68
N ILE A 139 2.20 -7.62 4.84
CA ILE A 139 2.36 -6.70 3.73
C ILE A 139 1.31 -5.61 3.84
N LEU A 140 1.74 -4.34 3.78
CA LEU A 140 0.87 -3.19 3.63
C LEU A 140 1.16 -2.52 2.28
N THR A 141 0.12 -2.31 1.48
CA THR A 141 0.24 -1.57 0.22
C THR A 141 -0.56 -0.27 0.30
N LEU A 142 0.02 0.81 -0.19
CA LEU A 142 -0.55 2.15 -0.13
C LEU A 142 -0.80 2.64 -1.55
N GLY A 143 -2.06 2.65 -2.02
CA GLY A 143 -2.43 3.04 -3.37
C GLY A 143 -1.65 2.27 -4.45
N SER A 144 -1.45 0.98 -4.30
CA SER A 144 -0.59 0.18 -5.17
C SER A 144 -1.40 -0.62 -6.17
N PRO A 145 -0.99 -0.71 -7.45
CA PRO A 145 -1.71 -1.49 -8.46
C PRO A 145 -1.44 -2.98 -8.28
N VAL A 146 -2.06 -3.57 -7.25
CA VAL A 146 -1.88 -4.98 -6.84
C VAL A 146 -2.77 -5.94 -7.61
N THR A 147 -3.87 -5.44 -8.18
CA THR A 147 -4.75 -6.18 -9.08
C THR A 147 -4.69 -5.50 -10.45
N ILE A 148 -3.83 -6.01 -11.34
CA ILE A 148 -3.83 -5.57 -12.72
C ILE A 148 -4.87 -6.42 -13.43
N ASP A 149 -6.04 -5.89 -13.70
CA ASP A 149 -7.14 -6.62 -14.33
C ASP A 149 -6.77 -7.15 -15.73
N THR A 150 -7.49 -8.19 -16.17
CA THR A 150 -7.42 -8.77 -17.52
C THR A 150 -7.74 -7.78 -18.63
N HIS A 151 -8.38 -6.66 -18.28
CA HIS A 151 -8.75 -5.58 -19.21
C HIS A 151 -7.66 -4.51 -19.41
N GLY A 152 -6.47 -4.69 -18.85
CA GLY A 152 -5.34 -3.77 -18.98
C GLY A 152 -5.25 -2.74 -17.88
N ASN A 153 -4.09 -2.08 -17.80
CA ASN A 153 -3.81 -1.03 -16.83
C ASN A 153 -4.69 0.20 -17.11
N GLN A 154 -5.57 0.54 -16.17
CA GLN A 154 -6.50 1.69 -16.25
C GLN A 154 -5.89 3.00 -15.73
N SER A 155 -4.63 2.99 -15.32
CA SER A 155 -3.94 4.23 -14.93
C SER A 155 -4.03 5.30 -16.03
N PRO A 156 -4.08 6.60 -15.68
CA PRO A 156 -4.17 7.67 -16.65
C PRO A 156 -3.15 7.54 -17.79
N PRO A 157 -3.53 7.84 -19.04
CA PRO A 157 -2.64 7.67 -20.21
C PRO A 157 -1.30 8.38 -20.05
N LEU A 158 -1.29 9.55 -19.41
CA LEU A 158 -0.08 10.32 -19.12
C LEU A 158 0.86 9.57 -18.17
N VAL A 159 0.32 8.97 -17.11
CA VAL A 159 1.10 8.18 -16.12
C VAL A 159 1.72 6.96 -16.84
N ARG A 160 0.96 6.28 -17.68
CA ARG A 160 1.44 5.13 -18.47
C ARG A 160 2.53 5.53 -19.47
N ALA A 161 2.34 6.68 -20.14
CA ALA A 161 3.31 7.20 -21.11
C ALA A 161 4.60 7.61 -20.42
N LEU A 162 4.50 8.35 -19.29
CA LEU A 162 5.64 8.77 -18.48
C LEU A 162 6.41 7.56 -17.93
N TYR A 163 5.69 6.56 -17.39
CA TYR A 163 6.28 5.32 -16.92
C TYR A 163 7.07 4.61 -18.03
N ARG A 164 6.48 4.45 -19.22
CA ARG A 164 7.14 3.80 -20.36
C ARG A 164 8.37 4.57 -20.81
N LEU A 165 8.26 5.89 -20.96
CA LEU A 165 9.36 6.74 -21.41
C LEU A 165 10.55 6.70 -20.46
N ILE A 166 10.30 6.87 -19.15
CA ILE A 166 11.35 6.92 -18.13
C ILE A 166 11.96 5.52 -17.93
N SER A 167 11.14 4.50 -17.85
CA SER A 167 11.61 3.12 -17.68
C SER A 167 12.50 2.69 -18.85
N HIS A 168 12.13 3.02 -20.09
CA HIS A 168 12.93 2.71 -21.26
C HIS A 168 14.29 3.45 -21.23
N ARG A 169 14.30 4.75 -20.95
CA ARG A 169 15.53 5.55 -20.90
C ARG A 169 16.47 5.15 -19.78
N LEU A 170 15.95 4.64 -18.66
CA LEU A 170 16.75 4.27 -17.48
C LEU A 170 17.06 2.76 -17.42
N GLY A 171 16.84 2.02 -18.51
CA GLY A 171 17.17 0.60 -18.60
C GLY A 171 16.26 -0.30 -17.74
N ALA A 172 15.11 0.20 -17.32
CA ALA A 172 14.08 -0.63 -16.73
C ALA A 172 13.22 -1.24 -17.84
N SER A 173 13.05 -2.54 -17.86
CA SER A 173 12.21 -3.20 -18.85
C SER A 173 10.73 -2.98 -18.54
N ALA A 174 10.06 -2.11 -19.30
CA ALA A 174 8.61 -1.99 -19.26
C ALA A 174 7.91 -3.33 -19.53
N HIS A 175 8.52 -4.18 -20.37
CA HIS A 175 8.08 -5.55 -20.62
C HIS A 175 8.22 -6.50 -19.42
N MET A 176 9.04 -6.18 -18.41
CA MET A 176 9.18 -7.02 -17.22
C MET A 176 8.03 -6.85 -16.22
N MET A 177 7.24 -5.78 -16.30
CA MET A 177 6.06 -5.62 -15.45
C MET A 177 4.90 -6.53 -15.87
N GLN A 178 4.60 -6.63 -17.16
CA GLN A 178 3.44 -7.40 -17.64
C GLN A 178 3.55 -8.92 -17.43
N PRO A 179 4.64 -9.61 -17.80
CA PRO A 179 4.76 -11.04 -17.55
C PRO A 179 4.93 -11.38 -16.07
N ARG A 180 5.55 -10.47 -15.28
CA ARG A 180 5.75 -10.70 -13.84
C ARG A 180 4.54 -10.35 -13.02
N ALA A 181 3.78 -9.34 -13.39
CA ALA A 181 2.46 -9.10 -12.83
C ALA A 181 1.54 -10.32 -13.11
N LYS A 182 1.61 -10.91 -14.32
CA LYS A 182 0.92 -12.15 -14.66
C LYS A 182 1.43 -13.32 -13.83
N ALA A 183 2.74 -13.47 -13.67
CA ALA A 183 3.33 -14.52 -12.83
C ALA A 183 3.04 -14.31 -11.32
N LEU A 184 2.91 -13.06 -10.87
CA LEU A 184 2.44 -12.71 -9.53
C LEU A 184 0.98 -13.12 -9.29
N ARG A 185 0.15 -13.15 -10.34
CA ARG A 185 -1.24 -13.60 -10.30
C ARG A 185 -1.37 -15.12 -10.35
N GLU A 186 -0.63 -15.75 -11.25
CA GLU A 186 -0.70 -17.20 -11.52
C GLU A 186 -0.07 -18.01 -10.39
N ARG A 187 0.88 -17.46 -9.67
CA ARG A 187 1.37 -18.05 -8.42
C ARG A 187 0.38 -17.76 -7.31
N ARG A 188 -0.05 -18.79 -6.58
CA ARG A 188 -0.81 -18.61 -5.34
C ARG A 188 -0.13 -17.51 -4.52
N ARG A 189 -0.90 -16.48 -4.15
CA ARG A 189 -0.41 -15.46 -3.22
C ARG A 189 0.13 -16.15 -1.99
N PRO A 190 1.29 -15.75 -1.46
CA PRO A 190 1.77 -16.34 -0.23
C PRO A 190 0.71 -16.15 0.85
N ALA A 191 0.55 -17.15 1.72
CA ALA A 191 -0.35 -17.08 2.88
C ALA A 191 0.22 -16.11 3.93
N ILE A 192 0.33 -14.84 3.55
CA ILE A 192 0.88 -13.74 4.34
C ILE A 192 -0.21 -12.69 4.49
N PRO A 193 -0.50 -12.24 5.72
CA PRO A 193 -1.44 -11.17 5.95
C PRO A 193 -1.13 -9.94 5.09
N THR A 194 -2.12 -9.45 4.35
CA THR A 194 -1.96 -8.34 3.42
C THR A 194 -3.08 -7.34 3.58
N SER A 195 -2.74 -6.09 3.91
CA SER A 195 -3.67 -4.97 4.01
C SER A 195 -3.42 -4.00 2.87
N CYS A 196 -4.41 -3.82 2.01
CA CYS A 196 -4.36 -2.87 0.91
C CYS A 196 -5.08 -1.58 1.30
N LEU A 197 -4.33 -0.51 1.54
CA LEU A 197 -4.87 0.81 1.82
C LEU A 197 -5.08 1.54 0.48
N TYR A 198 -6.29 2.00 0.24
CA TYR A 198 -6.66 2.68 -0.99
C TYR A 198 -7.56 3.90 -0.74
N THR A 199 -7.56 4.85 -1.66
CA THR A 199 -8.45 6.01 -1.62
C THR A 199 -9.29 6.11 -2.89
N LEU A 200 -10.56 6.51 -2.74
CA LEU A 200 -11.46 6.70 -3.89
C LEU A 200 -11.06 7.90 -4.75
N SER A 201 -10.27 8.80 -4.22
CA SER A 201 -9.82 10.00 -4.90
C SER A 201 -8.35 9.93 -5.35
N ASP A 202 -7.84 8.72 -5.53
CA ASP A 202 -6.52 8.48 -6.10
C ASP A 202 -6.49 8.94 -7.57
N GLY A 203 -5.59 9.86 -7.89
CA GLY A 203 -5.43 10.42 -9.24
C GLY A 203 -4.41 9.66 -10.09
N VAL A 204 -3.81 8.58 -9.57
CA VAL A 204 -2.73 7.82 -10.20
C VAL A 204 -3.10 6.37 -10.41
N VAL A 205 -3.58 5.70 -9.36
CA VAL A 205 -3.96 4.29 -9.37
C VAL A 205 -5.47 4.17 -9.12
N PRO A 206 -6.24 3.61 -10.05
CA PRO A 206 -7.66 3.40 -9.83
C PRO A 206 -7.91 2.51 -8.61
N PRO A 207 -8.93 2.81 -7.79
CA PRO A 207 -9.25 2.03 -6.59
C PRO A 207 -9.36 0.52 -6.85
N GLN A 208 -9.92 0.12 -8.01
CA GLN A 208 -10.09 -1.28 -8.41
C GLN A 208 -8.75 -2.00 -8.62
N GLU A 209 -7.69 -1.27 -8.99
CA GLU A 209 -6.34 -1.81 -9.13
C GLU A 209 -5.61 -1.85 -7.79
N ALA A 210 -6.04 -1.05 -6.81
CA ALA A 210 -5.40 -0.93 -5.50
C ALA A 210 -5.94 -1.90 -4.44
N THR A 211 -6.92 -2.71 -4.80
CA THR A 211 -7.56 -3.70 -3.93
C THR A 211 -7.17 -5.12 -4.29
N VAL A 212 -7.34 -6.03 -3.36
CA VAL A 212 -7.00 -7.44 -3.51
C VAL A 212 -8.22 -8.32 -3.26
N ASP A 213 -8.43 -9.29 -4.17
CA ASP A 213 -9.32 -10.43 -3.92
C ASP A 213 -8.49 -11.57 -3.32
N GLY A 214 -8.96 -12.17 -2.24
CA GLY A 214 -8.22 -13.25 -1.59
C GLY A 214 -8.96 -13.82 -0.38
N ASP A 215 -8.26 -14.64 0.42
CA ASP A 215 -8.79 -15.21 1.65
C ASP A 215 -9.04 -14.08 2.68
N PRO A 216 -10.28 -13.82 3.12
CA PRO A 216 -10.59 -12.76 4.07
C PRO A 216 -9.94 -12.94 5.44
N ARG A 217 -9.40 -14.12 5.73
CA ARG A 217 -8.63 -14.39 6.94
C ARG A 217 -7.19 -13.88 6.85
N LEU A 218 -6.74 -13.46 5.67
CA LEU A 218 -5.37 -13.00 5.41
C LEU A 218 -5.32 -11.70 4.60
N HIS A 219 -6.39 -11.34 3.89
CA HIS A 219 -6.41 -10.20 2.99
C HIS A 219 -7.55 -9.26 3.32
N GLU A 220 -7.24 -7.98 3.32
CA GLU A 220 -8.22 -6.92 3.54
C GLU A 220 -7.96 -5.71 2.65
N ASN A 221 -9.02 -4.94 2.39
CA ASN A 221 -8.96 -3.69 1.66
C ASN A 221 -9.48 -2.58 2.57
N ILE A 222 -8.62 -1.65 2.93
CA ILE A 222 -8.94 -0.56 3.86
C ILE A 222 -9.04 0.73 3.07
N ARG A 223 -10.25 1.27 3.01
CA ARG A 223 -10.47 2.60 2.44
C ARG A 223 -9.97 3.67 3.40
N VAL A 224 -9.14 4.58 2.89
CA VAL A 224 -8.59 5.71 3.64
C VAL A 224 -8.85 7.03 2.91
N PRO A 225 -8.91 8.18 3.61
CA PRO A 225 -8.98 9.48 2.98
C PRO A 225 -7.62 9.87 2.40
N GLY A 226 -7.63 10.83 1.47
CA GLY A 226 -6.41 11.45 0.97
C GLY A 226 -6.19 11.29 -0.53
N SER A 227 -5.09 11.85 -1.01
CA SER A 227 -4.59 11.74 -2.38
C SER A 227 -3.59 10.59 -2.49
N HIS A 228 -3.27 10.15 -3.71
CA HIS A 228 -2.23 9.15 -3.95
C HIS A 228 -0.89 9.55 -3.33
N CYS A 229 -0.47 10.80 -3.58
CA CYS A 229 0.79 11.32 -3.05
C CYS A 229 0.73 11.53 -1.53
N GLY A 230 -0.45 11.79 -0.97
CA GLY A 230 -0.66 11.99 0.46
C GLY A 230 -0.56 10.72 1.32
N LEU A 231 -0.77 9.54 0.75
CA LEU A 231 -0.84 8.29 1.51
C LEU A 231 0.38 8.01 2.41
N VAL A 232 1.52 8.59 2.13
CA VAL A 232 2.76 8.35 2.90
C VAL A 232 2.98 9.35 4.04
N TYR A 233 2.10 10.36 4.18
CA TYR A 233 2.19 11.37 5.25
C TYR A 233 0.85 11.88 5.77
N ASN A 234 -0.27 11.39 5.25
CA ASN A 234 -1.58 11.67 5.82
C ASN A 234 -1.69 11.03 7.21
N GLY A 235 -2.02 11.82 8.25
CA GLY A 235 -2.01 11.35 9.63
C GLY A 235 -2.97 10.20 9.91
N ILE A 236 -4.15 10.17 9.26
CA ILE A 236 -5.10 9.06 9.39
C ILE A 236 -4.49 7.79 8.80
N VAL A 237 -3.87 7.89 7.63
CA VAL A 237 -3.21 6.75 6.97
C VAL A 237 -2.06 6.22 7.84
N LEU A 238 -1.24 7.11 8.40
CA LEU A 238 -0.15 6.73 9.31
C LEU A 238 -0.67 5.96 10.54
N SER A 239 -1.79 6.39 11.11
CA SER A 239 -2.41 5.71 12.25
C SER A 239 -2.94 4.32 11.87
N VAL A 240 -3.57 4.16 10.70
CA VAL A 240 -3.98 2.85 10.16
C VAL A 240 -2.75 1.96 9.95
N ILE A 241 -1.67 2.47 9.38
CA ILE A 241 -0.43 1.72 9.19
C ILE A 241 0.10 1.21 10.55
N ALA A 242 0.15 2.07 11.57
CA ALA A 242 0.61 1.67 12.90
C ALA A 242 -0.29 0.57 13.49
N ASN A 243 -1.61 0.68 13.34
CA ASN A 243 -2.56 -0.34 13.79
C ASN A 243 -2.30 -1.70 13.11
N ARG A 244 -2.13 -1.71 11.79
CA ARG A 244 -1.88 -2.95 11.04
C ARG A 244 -0.53 -3.58 11.36
N LEU A 245 0.51 -2.78 11.57
CA LEU A 245 1.83 -3.27 11.96
C LEU A 245 1.88 -3.80 13.39
N ALA A 246 1.01 -3.30 14.28
CA ALA A 246 0.95 -3.73 15.67
C ALA A 246 0.31 -5.11 15.85
N GLU A 247 -0.36 -5.66 14.84
CA GLU A 247 -0.93 -7.01 14.92
C GLU A 247 0.17 -8.05 15.25
N PRO A 248 -0.02 -8.88 16.28
CA PRO A 248 0.99 -9.87 16.63
C PRO A 248 1.22 -10.88 15.50
N GLU A 249 2.45 -11.35 15.38
CA GLU A 249 2.75 -12.42 14.43
C GLU A 249 1.92 -13.67 14.74
N GLY A 250 1.24 -14.21 13.71
CA GLY A 250 0.39 -15.39 13.87
C GLY A 250 -1.00 -15.14 14.45
N ALA A 251 -1.32 -13.90 14.88
CA ALA A 251 -2.60 -13.53 15.45
C ALA A 251 -3.26 -12.36 14.69
N TRP A 252 -2.94 -12.20 13.40
CA TRP A 252 -3.50 -11.17 12.56
C TRP A 252 -5.03 -11.26 12.49
N LYS A 253 -5.68 -10.10 12.57
CA LYS A 253 -7.12 -9.93 12.44
C LYS A 253 -7.41 -8.83 11.44
N PRO A 254 -8.52 -8.88 10.70
CA PRO A 254 -8.96 -7.76 9.86
C PRO A 254 -9.09 -6.47 10.68
N PHE A 255 -8.88 -5.35 10.01
CA PHE A 255 -8.99 -4.02 10.60
C PHE A 255 -10.42 -3.76 11.08
N ASP A 256 -10.54 -3.40 12.36
CA ASP A 256 -11.77 -2.90 12.93
C ASP A 256 -11.69 -1.38 13.06
N PRO A 257 -12.44 -0.63 12.25
CA PRO A 257 -12.45 0.82 12.32
C PRO A 257 -13.15 1.38 13.57
N ALA A 258 -14.05 0.64 14.23
CA ALA A 258 -14.90 1.18 15.28
C ALA A 258 -14.10 1.80 16.42
N GLY A 259 -13.04 1.14 16.90
CA GLY A 259 -12.23 1.67 18.00
C GLY A 259 -11.31 2.83 17.59
N MET A 260 -11.03 3.01 16.31
CA MET A 260 -10.15 4.06 15.81
C MET A 260 -10.92 5.28 15.29
N LEU A 261 -12.16 5.06 14.89
CA LEU A 261 -12.97 6.04 14.19
C LEU A 261 -13.80 6.92 15.10
N ASP A 262 -14.19 6.43 16.26
CA ASP A 262 -14.90 7.24 17.26
C ASP A 262 -14.12 8.49 17.67
N THR A 263 -12.77 8.41 17.61
CA THR A 263 -11.90 9.55 17.93
C THR A 263 -11.62 10.48 16.74
N VAL A 264 -11.64 9.97 15.50
CA VAL A 264 -11.13 10.71 14.32
C VAL A 264 -12.22 11.19 13.41
N LEU A 265 -13.33 10.50 13.35
CA LEU A 265 -14.38 10.78 12.39
C LEU A 265 -15.46 11.74 12.88
N ASP A 266 -15.65 11.82 14.16
CA ASP A 266 -16.38 12.95 14.74
C ASP A 266 -15.74 14.32 14.37
N TRP A 267 -14.46 14.27 13.97
CA TRP A 267 -13.69 15.49 13.66
C TRP A 267 -13.60 15.85 12.16
N THR A 268 -13.62 14.89 11.25
CA THR A 268 -13.24 15.17 9.85
C THR A 268 -14.28 14.84 8.80
N VAL A 269 -15.21 13.96 9.09
CA VAL A 269 -16.18 13.49 8.08
C VAL A 269 -17.42 13.00 8.81
N GLY A 270 -18.54 13.64 8.65
CA GLY A 270 -19.78 13.21 9.26
C GLY A 270 -20.06 11.70 9.05
N PRO A 271 -20.89 11.07 9.89
CA PRO A 271 -21.08 9.62 10.01
C PRO A 271 -21.43 8.88 8.71
N ALA A 272 -21.81 9.60 7.66
CA ALA A 272 -22.18 9.02 6.36
C ALA A 272 -21.00 8.62 5.45
N SER A 273 -19.77 9.00 5.74
CA SER A 273 -18.63 8.78 4.83
C SER A 273 -17.79 7.56 5.16
N LEU A 274 -18.07 6.93 6.28
CA LEU A 274 -17.44 5.70 6.74
C LEU A 274 -18.40 4.51 6.73
N ALA A 275 -19.37 4.55 5.86
CA ALA A 275 -20.04 3.31 5.52
C ALA A 275 -18.92 2.28 5.20
N THR A 276 -18.62 1.45 6.18
CA THR A 276 -17.87 0.23 6.01
C THR A 276 -18.46 -0.47 4.82
N TYR A 277 -17.74 -0.45 3.70
CA TYR A 277 -18.03 -1.47 2.71
C TYR A 277 -17.72 -2.78 3.41
N PRO A 278 -18.69 -3.68 3.55
CA PRO A 278 -18.40 -5.00 4.06
C PRO A 278 -17.25 -5.52 3.23
N ALA A 279 -16.26 -6.10 3.90
CA ALA A 279 -15.26 -6.89 3.23
C ALA A 279 -16.02 -7.71 2.18
N VAL A 280 -15.79 -7.44 0.91
CA VAL A 280 -16.47 -8.16 -0.15
C VAL A 280 -15.96 -9.58 -0.04
N ILE A 281 -16.83 -10.42 0.54
CA ILE A 281 -16.65 -11.87 0.60
C ILE A 281 -16.64 -12.43 -0.81
#